data_9a749dd2be5bf458857ce2b88fb5ce1d
#
_entry.id   9a749dd2be5bf458857ce2b88fb5ce1d
#
_cell.length_a   1.000
_cell.length_b   1.000
_cell.length_c   1.000
_cell.angle_alpha   90.00
_cell.angle_beta   90.00
_cell.angle_gamma   90.00
#
_symmetry.space_group_name_H-M   'P 1'
#
loop_
_entity.id
_entity.type
_entity.pdbx_description
1 polymer ?
#
loop_
_entity_poly.entity_id
_entity_poly.type
_entity_poly.pdbx_seq_one_letter_code
_entity_poly.pdbx_strand_id
1 'polypeptide(L)'
;QDYDYFLVPLGRKAGSVATQLFLLVLRTLPLPDRLLVVIDDSPTKRYGPKVEGADIHRNPTPGPADQKYLYGHIWVTLSLALRHPLWGPLGLPLRAMLYVRQKTIPTIPRNRGWRFQTKLELAVRLVKWIALLAEAAGKTLWVVVDGGYTKEPFLRPVMAAGVTIIGRLRKDAALYDLPPSLRRGQQRGRGRPRKYGKNRISLAKRAGHKQGWQTIECTVYGKTVT
;
A
#
# COMPACT_ATOMS: atom_id res chain seq x y z
N GLN A 1 20.09 18.23 23.46
CA GLN A 1 18.81 18.60 24.12
C GLN A 1 17.87 19.32 23.17
N ASP A 2 18.35 20.15 22.22
CA ASP A 2 17.52 20.96 21.33
C ASP A 2 16.77 20.16 20.26
N TYR A 3 17.33 19.04 19.79
CA TYR A 3 16.69 18.19 18.79
C TYR A 3 15.40 17.52 19.30
N ASP A 4 15.35 17.12 20.57
CA ASP A 4 14.16 16.50 21.16
C ASP A 4 12.99 17.49 21.27
N TYR A 5 13.30 18.75 21.58
CA TYR A 5 12.32 19.82 21.64
C TYR A 5 11.63 20.09 20.30
N PHE A 6 12.37 19.93 19.20
CA PHE A 6 11.85 20.12 17.86
C PHE A 6 11.11 18.87 17.35
N LEU A 7 11.67 17.66 17.55
CA LEU A 7 11.14 16.43 16.98
C LEU A 7 9.82 15.96 17.63
N VAL A 8 9.62 16.18 18.92
CA VAL A 8 8.39 15.75 19.63
C VAL A 8 7.14 16.51 19.14
N PRO A 9 7.13 17.84 19.03
CA PRO A 9 6.00 18.57 18.43
C PRO A 9 5.78 18.23 16.97
N LEU A 10 6.86 18.02 16.21
CA LEU A 10 6.79 17.65 14.79
C LEU A 10 6.10 16.28 14.61
N GLY A 11 6.41 15.31 15.46
CA GLY A 11 5.78 13.99 15.45
C GLY A 11 4.26 14.07 15.65
N ARG A 12 3.78 14.95 16.53
CA ARG A 12 2.34 15.19 16.72
C ARG A 12 1.67 15.83 15.51
N LYS A 13 2.41 16.58 14.70
CA LYS A 13 1.95 17.26 13.48
C LYS A 13 2.34 16.54 12.19
N ALA A 14 2.79 15.29 12.26
CA ALA A 14 3.29 14.55 11.10
C ALA A 14 2.32 14.53 9.90
N GLY A 15 1.02 14.47 10.15
CA GLY A 15 0.00 14.57 9.11
C GLY A 15 -0.01 15.94 8.39
N SER A 16 0.10 17.02 9.15
CA SER A 16 0.15 18.39 8.59
C SER A 16 1.45 18.60 7.82
N VAL A 17 2.58 18.13 8.35
CA VAL A 17 3.89 18.20 7.68
C VAL A 17 3.85 17.45 6.35
N ALA A 18 3.29 16.24 6.32
CA ALA A 18 3.14 15.46 5.10
C ALA A 18 2.26 16.19 4.06
N THR A 19 1.18 16.85 4.52
CA THR A 19 0.33 17.65 3.63
C THR A 19 1.10 18.84 3.05
N GLN A 20 1.84 19.58 3.88
CA GLN A 20 2.65 20.71 3.41
C GLN A 20 3.77 20.26 2.44
N LEU A 21 4.39 19.11 2.72
CA LEU A 21 5.38 18.51 1.81
C LEU A 21 4.74 18.21 0.45
N PHE A 22 3.58 17.59 0.42
CA PHE A 22 2.88 17.30 -0.84
C PHE A 22 2.50 18.59 -1.59
N LEU A 23 2.00 19.61 -0.91
CA LEU A 23 1.69 20.91 -1.52
C LEU A 23 2.94 21.61 -2.06
N LEU A 24 4.07 21.51 -1.36
CA LEU A 24 5.36 22.00 -1.85
C LEU A 24 5.76 21.28 -3.14
N VAL A 25 5.67 19.96 -3.16
CA VAL A 25 5.98 19.13 -4.34
C VAL A 25 5.09 19.50 -5.53
N LEU A 26 3.79 19.72 -5.31
CA LEU A 26 2.86 20.18 -6.36
C LEU A 26 3.24 21.56 -6.94
N ARG A 27 3.80 22.44 -6.13
CA ARG A 27 4.20 23.81 -6.55
C ARG A 27 5.55 23.85 -7.24
N THR A 28 6.47 22.95 -6.85
CA THR A 28 7.88 23.02 -7.28
C THR A 28 8.22 22.07 -8.42
N LEU A 29 7.45 20.98 -8.57
CA LEU A 29 7.74 19.98 -9.60
C LEU A 29 6.65 19.96 -10.69
N PRO A 30 7.05 19.82 -11.97
CA PRO A 30 6.11 19.64 -13.07
C PRO A 30 5.50 18.23 -13.02
N LEU A 31 4.48 18.06 -12.20
CA LEU A 31 3.82 16.75 -12.03
C LEU A 31 2.81 16.50 -13.16
N PRO A 32 2.71 15.26 -13.65
CA PRO A 32 1.69 14.87 -14.63
C PRO A 32 0.29 14.93 -14.01
N ASP A 33 -0.76 14.93 -14.85
CA ASP A 33 -2.15 14.90 -14.38
C ASP A 33 -2.50 13.61 -13.64
N ARG A 34 -1.77 12.55 -13.94
CA ARG A 34 -1.88 11.26 -13.25
C ARG A 34 -0.72 11.10 -12.29
N LEU A 35 -1.01 11.15 -11.00
CA LEU A 35 -0.04 10.86 -9.95
C LEU A 35 0.07 9.36 -9.73
N LEU A 36 1.30 8.86 -9.66
CA LEU A 36 1.61 7.49 -9.33
C LEU A 36 2.21 7.44 -7.93
N VAL A 37 1.55 6.75 -7.00
CA VAL A 37 2.09 6.52 -5.64
C VAL A 37 2.33 5.05 -5.40
N VAL A 38 3.29 4.77 -4.53
CA VAL A 38 3.69 3.40 -4.15
C VAL A 38 3.43 3.22 -2.67
N ILE A 39 2.83 2.09 -2.30
CA ILE A 39 2.70 1.63 -0.91
C ILE A 39 3.59 0.42 -0.71
N ASP A 40 4.41 0.48 0.32
CA ASP A 40 5.29 -0.64 0.70
C ASP A 40 5.60 -0.63 2.20
N ASP A 41 6.12 -1.75 2.68
CA ASP A 41 6.57 -1.93 4.07
C ASP A 41 8.06 -1.60 4.20
N SER A 42 8.40 -0.72 5.13
CA SER A 42 9.80 -0.40 5.43
C SER A 42 10.16 -0.85 6.85
N PRO A 43 10.96 -1.90 7.01
CA PRO A 43 11.47 -2.32 8.31
C PRO A 43 12.60 -1.40 8.78
N THR A 44 12.60 -1.08 10.08
CA THR A 44 13.69 -0.32 10.73
C THR A 44 14.16 -1.08 11.94
N LYS A 45 15.39 -1.58 11.93
CA LYS A 45 16.01 -2.26 13.06
C LYS A 45 16.08 -1.30 14.27
N ARG A 46 15.85 -1.83 15.45
CA ARG A 46 16.00 -1.11 16.72
C ARG A 46 16.85 -1.93 17.69
N TYR A 47 17.45 -1.23 18.62
CA TYR A 47 18.32 -1.82 19.62
C TYR A 47 17.81 -1.41 21.00
N GLY A 48 17.96 -2.30 21.98
CA GLY A 48 17.51 -2.08 23.35
C GLY A 48 16.10 -2.60 23.64
N PRO A 49 15.84 -3.04 24.88
CA PRO A 49 14.65 -3.79 25.26
C PRO A 49 13.38 -2.93 25.45
N LYS A 50 13.53 -1.61 25.53
CA LYS A 50 12.44 -0.68 25.90
C LYS A 50 12.05 0.29 24.77
N VAL A 51 12.09 -0.15 23.53
CA VAL A 51 11.69 0.70 22.40
C VAL A 51 10.17 0.58 22.18
N GLU A 52 9.45 1.67 22.44
CA GLU A 52 7.99 1.72 22.34
C GLU A 52 7.51 1.28 20.94
N GLY A 53 6.58 0.32 20.89
CA GLY A 53 5.99 -0.19 19.63
C GLY A 53 6.90 -1.12 18.81
N ALA A 54 8.15 -1.35 19.22
CA ALA A 54 9.02 -2.32 18.57
C ALA A 54 8.64 -3.76 18.93
N ASP A 55 8.85 -4.67 17.99
CA ASP A 55 8.62 -6.11 18.17
C ASP A 55 9.51 -6.90 17.22
N ILE A 56 9.48 -8.22 17.35
CA ILE A 56 10.13 -9.13 16.42
C ILE A 56 9.25 -9.32 15.19
N HIS A 57 9.78 -8.97 14.03
CA HIS A 57 9.11 -9.11 12.74
C HIS A 57 9.91 -10.06 11.84
N ARG A 58 9.19 -10.74 10.95
CA ARG A 58 9.84 -11.48 9.88
C ARG A 58 10.54 -10.49 8.93
N ASN A 59 11.82 -10.71 8.65
CA ASN A 59 12.52 -9.96 7.62
C ASN A 59 12.07 -10.46 6.24
N PRO A 60 11.41 -9.65 5.40
CA PRO A 60 10.89 -10.10 4.12
C PRO A 60 11.99 -10.36 3.09
N THR A 61 13.12 -9.65 3.22
CA THR A 61 14.24 -9.72 2.26
C THR A 61 15.56 -9.70 3.04
N PRO A 62 15.90 -10.82 3.74
CA PRO A 62 17.17 -10.89 4.45
C PRO A 62 18.32 -10.89 3.45
N GLY A 63 19.32 -10.03 3.66
CA GLY A 63 20.61 -10.13 2.98
C GLY A 63 21.39 -11.37 3.45
N PRO A 64 22.51 -11.69 2.81
CA PRO A 64 23.32 -12.87 3.15
C PRO A 64 23.75 -12.94 4.63
N ALA A 65 23.96 -11.78 5.27
CA ALA A 65 24.34 -11.64 6.69
C ALA A 65 23.15 -11.33 7.60
N ASP A 66 21.95 -11.19 7.08
CA ASP A 66 20.78 -10.79 7.85
C ASP A 66 20.04 -12.00 8.43
N GLN A 67 19.50 -11.82 9.64
CA GLN A 67 18.67 -12.83 10.27
C GLN A 67 17.28 -12.87 9.63
N LYS A 68 16.65 -14.05 9.67
CA LYS A 68 15.26 -14.29 9.23
C LYS A 68 14.24 -13.40 9.96
N TYR A 69 14.56 -12.94 11.15
CA TYR A 69 13.75 -12.07 11.99
C TYR A 69 14.54 -10.84 12.39
N LEU A 70 13.86 -9.72 12.50
CA LEU A 70 14.44 -8.47 13.00
C LEU A 70 13.61 -7.94 14.19
N TYR A 71 14.29 -7.39 15.18
CA TYR A 71 13.64 -6.59 16.21
C TYR A 71 13.60 -5.14 15.76
N GLY A 72 12.42 -4.53 15.79
CA GLY A 72 12.28 -3.15 15.36
C GLY A 72 10.87 -2.72 15.02
N HIS A 73 10.77 -1.75 14.16
CA HIS A 73 9.53 -1.18 13.65
C HIS A 73 9.27 -1.59 12.21
N ILE A 74 7.99 -1.68 11.85
CA ILE A 74 7.54 -1.77 10.46
C ILE A 74 6.73 -0.51 10.15
N TRP A 75 7.12 0.20 9.13
CA TRP A 75 6.42 1.37 8.62
C TRP A 75 5.68 1.01 7.35
N VAL A 76 4.40 1.32 7.28
CA VAL A 76 3.69 1.35 6.01
C VAL A 76 3.94 2.73 5.41
N THR A 77 4.63 2.76 4.27
CA THR A 77 5.10 3.98 3.63
C THR A 77 4.32 4.27 2.36
N LEU A 78 4.03 5.54 2.13
CA LEU A 78 3.50 6.05 0.88
C LEU A 78 4.52 6.99 0.25
N SER A 79 4.93 6.66 -0.97
CA SER A 79 5.89 7.45 -1.75
C SER A 79 5.28 7.86 -3.08
N LEU A 80 5.55 9.09 -3.53
CA LEU A 80 5.23 9.55 -4.87
C LEU A 80 6.32 9.05 -5.83
N ALA A 81 5.91 8.34 -6.88
CA ALA A 81 6.82 7.89 -7.93
C ALA A 81 7.04 9.03 -8.92
N LEU A 82 8.28 9.41 -9.10
CA LEU A 82 8.74 10.47 -9.99
C LEU A 82 9.75 9.91 -10.99
N ARG A 83 9.91 10.57 -12.11
CA ARG A 83 10.97 10.28 -13.05
C ARG A 83 11.92 11.48 -13.12
N HIS A 84 13.15 11.26 -12.68
CA HIS A 84 14.20 12.25 -12.79
C HIS A 84 14.97 12.04 -14.10
N PRO A 85 15.32 13.11 -14.86
CA PRO A 85 16.01 12.98 -16.15
C PRO A 85 17.34 12.24 -16.07
N LEU A 86 18.11 12.47 -15.00
CA LEU A 86 19.45 11.88 -14.83
C LEU A 86 19.41 10.58 -14.01
N TRP A 87 18.57 10.50 -12.96
CA TRP A 87 18.58 9.38 -12.01
C TRP A 87 17.49 8.33 -12.28
N GLY A 88 16.65 8.57 -13.30
CA GLY A 88 15.56 7.65 -13.62
C GLY A 88 14.40 7.68 -12.60
N PRO A 89 13.78 6.54 -12.29
CA PRO A 89 12.64 6.50 -11.37
C PRO A 89 13.08 6.74 -9.92
N LEU A 90 12.38 7.64 -9.24
CA LEU A 90 12.57 8.00 -7.83
C LEU A 90 11.29 7.81 -7.06
N GLY A 91 11.39 7.34 -5.83
CA GLY A 91 10.30 7.32 -4.85
C GLY A 91 10.50 8.42 -3.81
N LEU A 92 9.68 9.47 -3.87
CA LEU A 92 9.69 10.53 -2.86
C LEU A 92 8.76 10.15 -1.70
N PRO A 93 9.29 9.84 -0.50
CA PRO A 93 8.45 9.50 0.65
C PRO A 93 7.62 10.71 1.09
N LEU A 94 6.30 10.56 1.12
CA LEU A 94 5.40 11.61 1.56
C LEU A 94 4.91 11.40 2.99
N ARG A 95 4.56 10.16 3.32
CA ARG A 95 4.01 9.83 4.64
C ARG A 95 4.27 8.37 4.97
N ALA A 96 4.53 8.10 6.26
CA ALA A 96 4.62 6.77 6.80
C ALA A 96 3.73 6.62 8.03
N MET A 97 3.24 5.41 8.29
CA MET A 97 2.47 5.06 9.49
C MET A 97 3.08 3.81 10.13
N LEU A 98 3.29 3.89 11.44
CA LEU A 98 3.86 2.80 12.21
C LEU A 98 2.84 1.67 12.37
N TYR A 99 3.23 0.46 11.97
CA TYR A 99 2.50 -0.76 12.27
C TYR A 99 2.96 -1.32 13.61
N VAL A 100 2.04 -1.43 14.57
CA VAL A 100 2.27 -2.07 15.86
C VAL A 100 1.48 -3.36 15.94
N ARG A 101 2.12 -4.47 16.32
CA ARG A 101 1.44 -5.76 16.45
C ARG A 101 0.40 -5.70 17.56
N GLN A 102 -0.70 -6.42 17.38
CA GLN A 102 -1.80 -6.45 18.35
C GLN A 102 -1.31 -6.85 19.76
N LYS A 103 -0.41 -7.82 19.86
CA LYS A 103 0.16 -8.26 21.13
C LYS A 103 1.05 -7.22 21.83
N THR A 104 1.57 -6.24 21.06
CA THR A 104 2.44 -5.18 21.56
C THR A 104 1.66 -3.96 22.05
N ILE A 105 0.43 -3.75 21.55
CA ILE A 105 -0.42 -2.61 21.98
C ILE A 105 -0.57 -2.52 23.52
N PRO A 106 -0.82 -3.60 24.28
CA PRO A 106 -0.96 -3.52 25.74
C PRO A 106 0.31 -3.07 26.48
N THR A 107 1.50 -3.17 25.85
CA THR A 107 2.77 -2.73 26.45
C THR A 107 3.03 -1.23 26.29
N ILE A 108 2.23 -0.55 25.47
CA ILE A 108 2.33 0.89 25.21
C ILE A 108 1.45 1.64 26.24
N PRO A 109 1.94 2.73 26.82
CA PRO A 109 1.13 3.54 27.75
C PRO A 109 -0.21 3.96 27.15
N ARG A 110 -1.30 3.78 27.90
CA ARG A 110 -2.68 4.05 27.43
C ARG A 110 -2.90 5.50 26.99
N ASN A 111 -2.20 6.46 27.59
CA ASN A 111 -2.25 7.87 27.25
C ASN A 111 -1.73 8.19 25.83
N ARG A 112 -1.03 7.25 25.18
CA ARG A 112 -0.60 7.36 23.77
C ARG A 112 -1.74 7.15 22.78
N GLY A 113 -2.89 6.59 23.21
CA GLY A 113 -4.07 6.38 22.36
C GLY A 113 -3.88 5.37 21.22
N TRP A 114 -2.89 4.48 21.31
CA TRP A 114 -2.65 3.46 20.32
C TRP A 114 -3.83 2.48 20.22
N ARG A 115 -4.26 2.22 18.98
CA ARG A 115 -5.23 1.17 18.66
C ARG A 115 -4.63 0.28 17.59
N PHE A 116 -4.92 -1.02 17.69
CA PHE A 116 -4.48 -1.96 16.66
C PHE A 116 -5.11 -1.62 15.30
N GLN A 117 -4.27 -1.58 14.29
CA GLN A 117 -4.64 -1.49 12.87
C GLN A 117 -3.75 -2.44 12.08
N THR A 118 -4.35 -3.15 11.14
CA THR A 118 -3.59 -3.98 10.19
C THR A 118 -2.80 -3.09 9.22
N LYS A 119 -1.78 -3.64 8.60
CA LYS A 119 -1.03 -2.93 7.54
C LYS A 119 -1.95 -2.48 6.40
N LEU A 120 -2.96 -3.30 6.06
CA LEU A 120 -3.93 -2.98 5.01
C LEU A 120 -4.78 -1.75 5.39
N GLU A 121 -5.24 -1.65 6.64
CA GLU A 121 -5.98 -0.49 7.13
C GLU A 121 -5.11 0.77 7.17
N LEU A 122 -3.85 0.65 7.58
CA LEU A 122 -2.89 1.78 7.53
C LEU A 122 -2.67 2.25 6.10
N ALA A 123 -2.49 1.32 5.15
CA ALA A 123 -2.36 1.64 3.74
C ALA A 123 -3.61 2.33 3.17
N VAL A 124 -4.82 1.85 3.52
CA VAL A 124 -6.08 2.51 3.14
C VAL A 124 -6.13 3.95 3.64
N ARG A 125 -5.71 4.20 4.88
CA ARG A 125 -5.67 5.57 5.45
C ARG A 125 -4.70 6.46 4.69
N LEU A 126 -3.52 5.95 4.34
CA LEU A 126 -2.52 6.69 3.56
C LEU A 126 -3.06 7.03 2.16
N VAL A 127 -3.67 6.05 1.48
CA VAL A 127 -4.23 6.27 0.14
C VAL A 127 -5.40 7.24 0.17
N LYS A 128 -6.33 7.11 1.12
CA LYS A 128 -7.45 8.05 1.24
C LYS A 128 -6.97 9.47 1.53
N TRP A 129 -5.93 9.63 2.35
CA TRP A 129 -5.34 10.94 2.63
C TRP A 129 -4.79 11.59 1.35
N ILE A 130 -3.99 10.87 0.56
CA ILE A 130 -3.41 11.44 -0.66
C ILE A 130 -4.46 11.60 -1.77
N ALA A 131 -5.48 10.75 -1.82
CA ALA A 131 -6.56 10.85 -2.80
C ALA A 131 -7.33 12.17 -2.66
N LEU A 132 -7.68 12.56 -1.43
CA LEU A 132 -8.32 13.85 -1.16
C LEU A 132 -7.46 15.03 -1.62
N LEU A 133 -6.15 14.97 -1.40
CA LEU A 133 -5.22 16.04 -1.81
C LEU A 133 -5.02 16.06 -3.33
N ALA A 134 -4.97 14.92 -3.97
CA ALA A 134 -4.86 14.80 -5.43
C ALA A 134 -6.13 15.33 -6.11
N GLU A 135 -7.30 14.95 -5.61
CA GLU A 135 -8.60 15.45 -6.08
C GLU A 135 -8.70 16.97 -5.97
N ALA A 136 -8.34 17.54 -4.81
CA ALA A 136 -8.30 18.99 -4.61
C ALA A 136 -7.31 19.72 -5.54
N ALA A 137 -6.28 19.01 -6.03
CA ALA A 137 -5.33 19.52 -7.01
C ALA A 137 -5.74 19.22 -8.48
N GLY A 138 -6.94 18.67 -8.72
CA GLY A 138 -7.42 18.32 -10.06
C GLY A 138 -6.64 17.17 -10.71
N LYS A 139 -6.00 16.30 -9.91
CA LYS A 139 -5.16 15.22 -10.41
C LYS A 139 -5.77 13.83 -10.16
N THR A 140 -5.59 12.92 -11.08
CA THR A 140 -5.98 11.51 -10.90
C THR A 140 -4.91 10.75 -10.13
N LEU A 141 -5.32 9.74 -9.34
CA LEU A 141 -4.43 8.97 -8.50
C LEU A 141 -4.40 7.50 -8.91
N TRP A 142 -3.19 6.99 -9.13
CA TRP A 142 -2.91 5.58 -9.29
C TRP A 142 -2.01 5.10 -8.17
N VAL A 143 -2.31 3.93 -7.62
CA VAL A 143 -1.56 3.35 -6.50
C VAL A 143 -0.95 2.02 -6.92
N VAL A 144 0.35 1.90 -6.78
CA VAL A 144 1.10 0.67 -7.01
C VAL A 144 1.33 -0.03 -5.67
N VAL A 145 1.02 -1.32 -5.61
CA VAL A 145 1.19 -2.16 -4.42
C VAL A 145 1.74 -3.53 -4.77
N ASP A 146 2.40 -4.15 -3.81
CA ASP A 146 2.83 -5.54 -3.93
C ASP A 146 1.66 -6.54 -3.72
N GLY A 147 1.93 -7.85 -3.87
CA GLY A 147 0.95 -8.91 -3.65
C GLY A 147 0.45 -9.03 -2.20
N GLY A 148 1.14 -8.45 -1.24
CA GLY A 148 0.73 -8.41 0.17
C GLY A 148 -0.48 -7.51 0.39
N TYR A 149 -0.58 -6.45 -0.38
CA TYR A 149 -1.67 -5.46 -0.33
C TYR A 149 -2.83 -5.75 -1.29
N THR A 150 -2.67 -6.62 -2.30
CA THR A 150 -3.74 -6.98 -3.25
C THR A 150 -4.80 -7.90 -2.63
N LYS A 151 -5.43 -7.45 -1.54
CA LYS A 151 -6.47 -8.17 -0.78
C LYS A 151 -7.70 -7.31 -0.60
N GLU A 152 -8.87 -7.95 -0.48
CA GLU A 152 -10.17 -7.27 -0.36
C GLU A 152 -10.19 -6.12 0.66
N PRO A 153 -9.64 -6.24 1.89
CA PRO A 153 -9.66 -5.15 2.88
C PRO A 153 -8.93 -3.87 2.45
N PHE A 154 -8.00 -3.97 1.50
CA PHE A 154 -7.35 -2.81 0.88
C PHE A 154 -8.05 -2.42 -0.42
N LEU A 155 -8.28 -3.37 -1.32
CA LEU A 155 -8.80 -3.09 -2.66
C LEU A 155 -10.17 -2.41 -2.62
N ARG A 156 -11.12 -2.97 -1.85
CA ARG A 156 -12.49 -2.48 -1.81
C ARG A 156 -12.61 -1.01 -1.37
N PRO A 157 -12.05 -0.58 -0.23
CA PRO A 157 -12.17 0.83 0.21
C PRO A 157 -11.36 1.81 -0.64
N VAL A 158 -10.28 1.37 -1.29
CA VAL A 158 -9.47 2.23 -2.18
C VAL A 158 -10.17 2.41 -3.53
N MET A 159 -10.72 1.36 -4.11
CA MET A 159 -11.51 1.45 -5.34
C MET A 159 -12.78 2.26 -5.14
N ALA A 160 -13.46 2.12 -3.99
CA ALA A 160 -14.62 2.94 -3.64
C ALA A 160 -14.28 4.44 -3.51
N ALA A 161 -13.02 4.81 -3.29
CA ALA A 161 -12.55 6.18 -3.31
C ALA A 161 -12.12 6.67 -4.72
N GLY A 162 -12.49 5.95 -5.78
CA GLY A 162 -12.17 6.34 -7.17
C GLY A 162 -10.71 6.17 -7.58
N VAL A 163 -9.90 5.47 -6.79
CA VAL A 163 -8.47 5.30 -7.03
C VAL A 163 -8.22 4.04 -7.85
N THR A 164 -7.41 4.15 -8.90
CA THR A 164 -6.95 3.00 -9.69
C THR A 164 -5.80 2.30 -8.98
N ILE A 165 -5.88 0.98 -8.85
CA ILE A 165 -4.86 0.16 -8.18
C ILE A 165 -4.13 -0.69 -9.22
N ILE A 166 -2.80 -0.64 -9.17
CA ILE A 166 -1.90 -1.53 -9.90
C ILE A 166 -1.25 -2.44 -8.87
N GLY A 167 -1.54 -3.72 -8.92
CA GLY A 167 -1.03 -4.67 -7.94
C GLY A 167 -0.70 -6.02 -8.54
N ARG A 168 0.31 -6.68 -7.99
CA ARG A 168 0.69 -8.03 -8.40
C ARG A 168 -0.23 -9.06 -7.75
N LEU A 169 -0.90 -9.86 -8.55
CA LEU A 169 -1.60 -11.04 -8.08
C LEU A 169 -0.69 -12.27 -8.16
N ARG A 170 -0.82 -13.15 -7.18
CA ARG A 170 -0.17 -14.46 -7.24
C ARG A 170 -0.85 -15.32 -8.31
N LYS A 171 -0.06 -16.12 -9.05
CA LYS A 171 -0.59 -17.03 -10.09
C LYS A 171 -1.57 -18.08 -9.54
N ASP A 172 -1.46 -18.39 -8.24
CA ASP A 172 -2.31 -19.35 -7.51
C ASP A 172 -3.50 -18.67 -6.78
N ALA A 173 -3.72 -17.36 -6.99
CA ALA A 173 -4.81 -16.64 -6.35
C ALA A 173 -6.17 -17.34 -6.58
N ALA A 174 -6.96 -17.45 -5.52
CA ALA A 174 -8.29 -18.05 -5.54
C ALA A 174 -9.32 -17.06 -6.09
N LEU A 175 -9.31 -16.87 -7.40
CA LEU A 175 -10.28 -16.05 -8.11
C LEU A 175 -11.43 -16.91 -8.62
N TYR A 176 -12.62 -16.36 -8.58
CA TYR A 176 -13.85 -17.00 -9.05
C TYR A 176 -14.62 -16.03 -9.92
N ASP A 177 -15.50 -16.55 -10.77
CA ASP A 177 -16.50 -15.75 -11.48
C ASP A 177 -17.46 -15.08 -10.49
N LEU A 178 -18.25 -14.16 -10.98
CA LEU A 178 -19.30 -13.54 -10.17
C LEU A 178 -20.42 -14.56 -9.89
N PRO A 179 -21.06 -14.47 -8.72
CA PRO A 179 -22.23 -15.28 -8.45
C PRO A 179 -23.34 -14.94 -9.48
N PRO A 180 -24.13 -15.93 -9.92
CA PRO A 180 -25.21 -15.67 -10.85
C PRO A 180 -26.19 -14.63 -10.28
N SER A 181 -26.54 -13.65 -11.09
CA SER A 181 -27.59 -12.70 -10.75
C SER A 181 -28.94 -13.42 -10.69
N LEU A 182 -29.78 -13.08 -9.73
CA LEU A 182 -31.14 -13.57 -9.68
C LEU A 182 -31.92 -13.03 -10.89
N ARG A 183 -32.61 -13.91 -11.61
CA ARG A 183 -33.54 -13.49 -12.67
C ARG A 183 -34.71 -12.75 -12.03
N ARG A 184 -35.32 -11.84 -12.78
CA ARG A 184 -36.53 -11.10 -12.36
C ARG A 184 -37.62 -12.10 -11.95
N GLY A 185 -38.14 -11.99 -10.73
CA GLY A 185 -39.12 -12.93 -10.16
C GLY A 185 -38.56 -14.18 -9.49
N GLN A 186 -37.25 -14.41 -9.54
CA GLN A 186 -36.65 -15.56 -8.88
C GLN A 186 -36.41 -15.23 -7.38
N GLN A 187 -36.99 -16.02 -6.49
CA GLN A 187 -36.77 -15.92 -5.05
C GLN A 187 -35.37 -16.44 -4.67
N ARG A 188 -34.73 -15.79 -3.71
CA ARG A 188 -33.49 -16.27 -3.13
C ARG A 188 -33.74 -17.59 -2.40
N GLY A 189 -32.92 -18.61 -2.68
CA GLY A 189 -32.89 -19.83 -1.89
C GLY A 189 -32.55 -19.56 -0.41
N ARG A 190 -32.92 -20.49 0.47
CA ARG A 190 -32.56 -20.43 1.90
C ARG A 190 -31.03 -20.48 2.06
N GLY A 191 -30.50 -19.72 3.03
CA GLY A 191 -29.10 -19.71 3.40
C GLY A 191 -28.36 -18.41 3.02
N ARG A 192 -27.07 -18.36 3.39
CA ARG A 192 -26.20 -17.19 3.14
C ARG A 192 -25.99 -17.01 1.63
N PRO A 193 -26.18 -15.82 1.07
CA PRO A 193 -25.92 -15.56 -0.34
C PRO A 193 -24.47 -15.92 -0.71
N ARG A 194 -24.30 -16.54 -1.88
CA ARG A 194 -22.95 -16.84 -2.38
C ARG A 194 -22.23 -15.54 -2.70
N LYS A 195 -20.99 -15.40 -2.23
CA LYS A 195 -20.13 -14.27 -2.56
C LYS A 195 -19.40 -14.46 -3.89
N TYR A 196 -19.24 -15.71 -4.34
CA TYR A 196 -18.48 -16.10 -5.53
C TYR A 196 -19.29 -17.05 -6.39
N GLY A 197 -19.03 -17.07 -7.68
CA GLY A 197 -19.55 -18.06 -8.60
C GLY A 197 -18.99 -19.46 -8.37
N LYS A 198 -19.33 -20.38 -9.25
CA LYS A 198 -18.89 -21.79 -9.12
C LYS A 198 -17.53 -22.03 -9.79
N ASN A 199 -17.19 -21.24 -10.83
CA ASN A 199 -16.02 -21.49 -11.65
C ASN A 199 -14.81 -20.75 -11.11
N ARG A 200 -13.73 -21.49 -10.86
CA ARG A 200 -12.43 -20.91 -10.48
C ARG A 200 -11.73 -20.38 -11.72
N ILE A 201 -11.25 -19.14 -11.66
CA ILE A 201 -10.42 -18.51 -12.68
C ILE A 201 -8.96 -18.81 -12.39
N SER A 202 -8.31 -19.58 -13.24
CA SER A 202 -6.88 -19.88 -13.14
C SER A 202 -6.05 -18.84 -13.88
N LEU A 203 -5.31 -18.00 -13.14
CA LEU A 203 -4.40 -17.02 -13.74
C LEU A 203 -3.26 -17.71 -14.51
N ALA A 204 -2.77 -18.84 -14.01
CA ALA A 204 -1.74 -19.60 -14.71
C ALA A 204 -2.20 -20.09 -16.08
N LYS A 205 -3.43 -20.62 -16.18
CA LYS A 205 -4.01 -21.02 -17.48
C LYS A 205 -4.22 -19.82 -18.40
N ARG A 206 -4.73 -18.68 -17.86
CA ARG A 206 -4.93 -17.47 -18.66
C ARG A 206 -3.63 -16.88 -19.17
N ALA A 207 -2.56 -16.89 -18.35
CA ALA A 207 -1.23 -16.45 -18.78
C ALA A 207 -0.65 -17.28 -19.93
N GLY A 208 -1.03 -18.57 -20.04
CA GLY A 208 -0.63 -19.43 -21.16
C GLY A 208 -1.47 -19.30 -22.44
N HIS A 209 -2.56 -18.55 -22.41
CA HIS A 209 -3.42 -18.35 -23.58
C HIS A 209 -2.85 -17.29 -24.53
N LYS A 210 -2.21 -17.72 -25.61
CA LYS A 210 -1.55 -16.83 -26.59
C LYS A 210 -2.51 -15.79 -27.21
N GLN A 211 -3.77 -16.12 -27.43
CA GLN A 211 -4.77 -15.26 -28.08
C GLN A 211 -5.17 -14.00 -27.26
N GLY A 212 -4.85 -13.96 -25.97
CA GLY A 212 -5.18 -12.83 -25.09
C GLY A 212 -4.05 -11.83 -24.89
N TRP A 213 -2.90 -12.04 -25.52
CA TRP A 213 -1.71 -11.21 -25.33
C TRP A 213 -1.42 -10.38 -26.57
N GLN A 214 -1.09 -9.11 -26.35
CA GLN A 214 -0.53 -8.24 -27.37
C GLN A 214 0.96 -8.07 -27.10
N THR A 215 1.76 -8.23 -28.13
CA THR A 215 3.19 -7.93 -28.08
C THR A 215 3.37 -6.42 -28.10
N ILE A 216 4.04 -5.89 -27.09
CA ILE A 216 4.39 -4.46 -27.01
C ILE A 216 5.89 -4.32 -26.75
N GLU A 217 6.49 -3.32 -27.36
CA GLU A 217 7.84 -2.89 -27.01
C GLU A 217 7.78 -1.93 -25.82
N CYS A 218 8.57 -2.15 -24.82
CA CYS A 218 8.71 -1.23 -23.69
C CYS A 218 10.13 -1.19 -23.17
N THR A 219 10.50 -0.06 -22.56
CA THR A 219 11.80 0.07 -21.91
C THR A 219 11.68 -0.27 -20.43
N VAL A 220 12.35 -1.35 -20.02
CA VAL A 220 12.42 -1.80 -18.63
C VAL A 220 13.88 -1.76 -18.19
N TYR A 221 14.16 -1.03 -17.11
CA TYR A 221 15.53 -0.84 -16.58
C TYR A 221 16.55 -0.37 -17.65
N GLY A 222 16.11 0.54 -18.53
CA GLY A 222 16.96 1.07 -19.61
C GLY A 222 17.19 0.13 -20.80
N LYS A 223 16.57 -1.04 -20.82
CA LYS A 223 16.62 -2.00 -21.93
C LYS A 223 15.28 -2.09 -22.62
N THR A 224 15.26 -2.04 -23.94
CA THR A 224 14.05 -2.32 -24.73
C THR A 224 13.78 -3.82 -24.66
N VAL A 225 12.59 -4.18 -24.23
CA VAL A 225 12.09 -5.57 -24.13
C VAL A 225 10.76 -5.68 -24.87
N THR A 226 10.51 -6.86 -25.42
CA THR A 226 9.31 -7.18 -26.18
C THR A 226 8.42 -8.14 -25.40
#